data_ba5985498a74bf099106170de0ff6ddf
#
_entry.id   ba5985498a74bf099106170de0ff6ddf
#
_cell.length_a   1.000
_cell.length_b   1.000
_cell.length_c   1.000
_cell.angle_alpha   90.00
_cell.angle_beta   90.00
_cell.angle_gamma   90.00
#
_symmetry.space_group_name_H-M   'P 1'
#
loop_
_entity.id
_entity.type
_entity.pdbx_description
1 polymer ?
#
loop_
_entity_poly.entity_id
_entity_poly.type
_entity_poly.pdbx_seq_one_letter_code
_entity_poly.pdbx_strand_id
1 'polypeptide(L)'
;MAIGLARMFGIVLPLNFYSPYKAASITEFWRRWHITLSHFLRDYVYISLGGNRRGKTRRFANLITTMLLGGLWHGAGWNFIIWGGLHGLYLILHQMWQALLSRLSLNTSGSAYSALAWLVTMLYVVVG
;
A
#
# COMPACT_ATOMS: atom_id res chain seq x y z
N MET A 1 21.07 -5.48 -7.54
CA MET A 1 21.82 -6.70 -7.90
C MET A 1 20.99 -7.63 -8.80
N ALA A 2 19.84 -8.21 -8.40
CA ALA A 2 19.09 -9.18 -9.22
C ALA A 2 18.75 -8.69 -10.65
N ILE A 3 18.27 -7.44 -10.82
CA ILE A 3 17.97 -6.85 -12.14
C ILE A 3 19.23 -6.73 -13.01
N GLY A 4 20.37 -6.35 -12.42
CA GLY A 4 21.64 -6.26 -13.15
C GLY A 4 22.12 -7.61 -13.64
N LEU A 5 22.09 -8.62 -12.76
CA LEU A 5 22.46 -9.99 -13.09
C LEU A 5 21.55 -10.58 -14.18
N ALA A 6 20.22 -10.43 -14.04
CA ALA A 6 19.28 -10.90 -15.06
C ALA A 6 19.52 -10.29 -16.43
N ARG A 7 19.85 -8.98 -16.48
CA ARG A 7 20.20 -8.29 -17.74
C ARG A 7 21.44 -8.86 -18.41
N MET A 8 22.42 -9.35 -17.63
CA MET A 8 23.62 -10.02 -18.20
C MET A 8 23.24 -11.32 -18.94
N PHE A 9 22.13 -11.95 -18.57
CA PHE A 9 21.57 -13.14 -19.25
C PHE A 9 20.47 -12.78 -20.26
N GLY A 10 20.32 -11.50 -20.63
CA GLY A 10 19.29 -11.05 -21.58
C GLY A 10 17.86 -11.03 -21.02
N ILE A 11 17.68 -11.22 -19.69
CA ILE A 11 16.37 -11.26 -19.04
C ILE A 11 16.01 -9.86 -18.51
N VAL A 12 14.85 -9.34 -18.92
CA VAL A 12 14.31 -8.07 -18.42
C VAL A 12 13.33 -8.37 -17.27
N LEU A 13 13.79 -8.19 -16.03
CA LEU A 13 12.93 -8.29 -14.85
C LEU A 13 12.13 -7.00 -14.61
N PRO A 14 10.86 -7.10 -14.20
CA PRO A 14 10.07 -5.94 -13.82
C PRO A 14 10.65 -5.29 -12.55
N LEU A 15 10.50 -3.95 -12.47
CA LEU A 15 10.89 -3.20 -11.28
C LEU A 15 9.90 -3.47 -10.15
N ASN A 16 10.38 -4.00 -9.02
CA ASN A 16 9.56 -4.31 -7.84
C ASN A 16 9.65 -3.25 -6.74
N PHE A 17 10.72 -2.47 -6.69
CA PHE A 17 10.96 -1.45 -5.67
C PHE A 17 11.39 -0.14 -6.34
N TYR A 18 10.61 0.92 -6.14
CA TYR A 18 10.89 2.24 -6.70
C TYR A 18 10.98 3.30 -5.61
N SER A 19 12.09 3.33 -4.87
CA SER A 19 12.34 4.26 -3.75
C SER A 19 11.14 4.37 -2.78
N PRO A 20 10.65 3.28 -2.17
CA PRO A 20 9.43 3.28 -1.36
C PRO A 20 9.52 4.18 -0.12
N TYR A 21 10.70 4.34 0.45
CA TYR A 21 10.94 5.19 1.62
C TYR A 21 10.86 6.70 1.34
N LYS A 22 10.69 7.11 0.07
CA LYS A 22 10.36 8.49 -0.31
C LYS A 22 8.87 8.78 -0.36
N ALA A 23 8.03 7.77 -0.10
CA ALA A 23 6.58 7.91 -0.16
C ALA A 23 6.06 8.83 0.95
N ALA A 24 5.22 9.80 0.60
CA ALA A 24 4.55 10.70 1.53
C ALA A 24 3.15 10.20 1.93
N SER A 25 2.79 8.96 1.57
CA SER A 25 1.56 8.32 2.00
C SER A 25 1.68 6.80 1.92
N ILE A 26 0.90 6.09 2.77
CA ILE A 26 0.88 4.62 2.75
C ILE A 26 0.37 4.06 1.40
N THR A 27 -0.52 4.77 0.71
CA THR A 27 -0.97 4.38 -0.64
C THR A 27 0.17 4.50 -1.66
N GLU A 28 0.97 5.56 -1.57
CA GLU A 28 2.14 5.74 -2.42
C GLU A 28 3.23 4.72 -2.09
N PHE A 29 3.43 4.42 -0.80
CA PHE A 29 4.35 3.37 -0.37
C PHE A 29 4.05 2.05 -1.07
N TRP A 30 2.81 1.56 -1.04
CA TRP A 30 2.41 0.32 -1.70
C TRP A 30 2.49 0.35 -3.23
N ARG A 31 2.46 1.52 -3.87
CA ARG A 31 2.73 1.68 -5.31
C ARG A 31 4.21 1.54 -5.66
N ARG A 32 5.09 1.68 -4.68
CA ARG A 32 6.55 1.66 -4.83
C ARG A 32 7.20 0.43 -4.21
N TRP A 33 6.48 -0.27 -3.33
CA TRP A 33 6.92 -1.47 -2.63
C TRP A 33 6.26 -2.70 -3.23
N HIS A 34 7.09 -3.71 -3.52
CA HIS A 34 6.68 -5.01 -4.08
C HIS A 34 5.61 -4.89 -5.18
N ILE A 35 5.93 -4.11 -6.22
CA ILE A 35 4.99 -3.61 -7.23
C ILE A 35 4.22 -4.76 -7.91
N THR A 36 4.91 -5.84 -8.28
CA THR A 36 4.26 -6.99 -8.95
C THR A 36 3.26 -7.69 -8.05
N LEU A 37 3.58 -7.91 -6.76
CA LEU A 37 2.65 -8.48 -5.79
C LEU A 37 1.46 -7.54 -5.55
N SER A 38 1.71 -6.24 -5.41
CA SER A 38 0.66 -5.23 -5.22
C SER A 38 -0.32 -5.21 -6.41
N HIS A 39 0.18 -5.33 -7.63
CA HIS A 39 -0.65 -5.45 -8.83
C HIS A 39 -1.42 -6.77 -8.84
N PHE A 40 -0.78 -7.89 -8.52
CA PHE A 40 -1.45 -9.19 -8.43
C PHE A 40 -2.59 -9.16 -7.41
N LEU A 41 -2.34 -8.71 -6.19
CA LEU A 41 -3.36 -8.60 -5.14
C LEU A 41 -4.50 -7.65 -5.54
N ARG A 42 -4.20 -6.53 -6.19
CA ARG A 42 -5.20 -5.62 -6.72
C ARG A 42 -6.08 -6.30 -7.77
N ASP A 43 -5.47 -6.91 -8.77
CA ASP A 43 -6.19 -7.37 -9.96
C ASP A 43 -6.94 -8.68 -9.69
N TYR A 44 -6.34 -9.62 -8.98
CA TYR A 44 -6.91 -10.95 -8.74
C TYR A 44 -7.70 -11.06 -7.42
N VAL A 45 -7.47 -10.21 -6.44
CA VAL A 45 -8.20 -10.25 -5.17
C VAL A 45 -9.14 -9.06 -5.04
N TYR A 46 -8.59 -7.84 -5.00
CA TYR A 46 -9.38 -6.65 -4.69
C TYR A 46 -10.49 -6.37 -5.73
N ILE A 47 -10.15 -6.43 -7.01
CA ILE A 47 -11.11 -6.19 -8.10
C ILE A 47 -12.14 -7.33 -8.17
N SER A 48 -11.74 -8.58 -7.98
CA SER A 48 -12.64 -9.75 -7.96
C SER A 48 -13.67 -9.68 -6.83
N LEU A 49 -13.31 -9.13 -5.67
CA LEU A 49 -14.22 -8.88 -4.55
C LEU A 49 -15.20 -7.71 -4.81
N GLY A 50 -15.07 -7.03 -5.96
CA GLY A 50 -15.89 -5.90 -6.36
C GLY A 50 -15.18 -4.54 -6.26
N GLY A 51 -13.96 -4.48 -5.76
CA GLY A 51 -13.14 -3.27 -5.69
C GLY A 51 -13.88 -2.10 -5.01
N ASN A 52 -13.94 -0.95 -5.69
CA ASN A 52 -14.62 0.27 -5.22
C ASN A 52 -16.12 0.35 -5.57
N ARG A 53 -16.67 -0.64 -6.32
CA ARG A 53 -17.98 -0.50 -6.99
C ARG A 53 -19.16 -0.73 -6.06
N ARG A 54 -18.99 -1.35 -4.90
CA ARG A 54 -20.07 -1.80 -4.01
C ARG A 54 -20.20 -0.98 -2.71
N GLY A 55 -19.93 0.33 -2.78
CA GLY A 55 -20.04 1.24 -1.63
C GLY A 55 -18.82 1.23 -0.69
N LYS A 56 -18.82 2.18 0.28
CA LYS A 56 -17.66 2.43 1.15
C LYS A 56 -17.33 1.26 2.07
N THR A 57 -18.33 0.69 2.73
CA THR A 57 -18.15 -0.42 3.68
C THR A 57 -17.55 -1.65 2.98
N ARG A 58 -18.10 -2.02 1.83
CA ARG A 58 -17.59 -3.15 1.04
C ARG A 58 -16.18 -2.90 0.53
N ARG A 59 -15.87 -1.66 0.11
CA ARG A 59 -14.53 -1.25 -0.29
C ARG A 59 -13.50 -1.47 0.84
N PHE A 60 -13.83 -1.07 2.07
CA PHE A 60 -12.95 -1.24 3.22
C PHE A 60 -12.78 -2.71 3.58
N ALA A 61 -13.86 -3.50 3.56
CA ALA A 61 -13.77 -4.95 3.75
C ALA A 61 -12.88 -5.61 2.70
N ASN A 62 -13.06 -5.27 1.41
CA ASN A 62 -12.21 -5.80 0.32
C ASN A 62 -10.74 -5.44 0.53
N LEU A 63 -10.45 -4.21 0.99
CA LEU A 63 -9.09 -3.75 1.24
C LEU A 63 -8.43 -4.54 2.38
N ILE A 64 -9.13 -4.70 3.53
CA ILE A 64 -8.63 -5.51 4.64
C ILE A 64 -8.40 -6.95 4.20
N THR A 65 -9.37 -7.57 3.52
CA THR A 65 -9.22 -8.95 3.02
C THR A 65 -8.01 -9.09 2.11
N THR A 66 -7.82 -8.14 1.20
CA THR A 66 -6.67 -8.16 0.28
C THR A 66 -5.34 -8.07 1.04
N MET A 67 -5.25 -7.20 2.04
CA MET A 67 -4.03 -7.04 2.83
C MET A 67 -3.76 -8.23 3.76
N LEU A 68 -4.80 -8.83 4.33
CA LEU A 68 -4.68 -10.07 5.13
C LEU A 68 -4.19 -11.22 4.27
N LEU A 69 -4.69 -11.38 3.05
CA LEU A 69 -4.20 -12.39 2.10
C LEU A 69 -2.76 -12.12 1.67
N GLY A 70 -2.38 -10.85 1.49
CA GLY A 70 -1.00 -10.46 1.27
C GLY A 70 -0.09 -10.82 2.44
N GLY A 71 -0.55 -10.63 3.67
CA GLY A 71 0.15 -11.06 4.88
C GLY A 71 0.32 -12.58 4.94
N LEU A 72 -0.75 -13.35 4.72
CA LEU A 72 -0.72 -14.82 4.68
C LEU A 72 0.22 -15.36 3.59
N TRP A 73 0.36 -14.65 2.48
CA TRP A 73 1.30 -15.00 1.42
C TRP A 73 2.77 -14.96 1.90
N HIS A 74 3.09 -14.09 2.86
CA HIS A 74 4.43 -14.01 3.48
C HIS A 74 4.71 -15.17 4.47
N GLY A 75 3.67 -15.80 5.00
CA GLY A 75 3.81 -16.94 5.92
C GLY A 75 2.54 -17.15 6.76
N ALA A 76 2.36 -18.39 7.26
CA ALA A 76 1.19 -18.78 8.06
C ALA A 76 1.30 -18.37 9.56
N GLY A 77 2.18 -17.43 9.90
CA GLY A 77 2.36 -16.95 11.26
C GLY A 77 1.42 -15.79 11.62
N TRP A 78 1.01 -15.70 12.89
CA TRP A 78 0.19 -14.61 13.41
C TRP A 78 0.78 -13.22 13.13
N ASN A 79 2.10 -13.10 13.16
CA ASN A 79 2.80 -11.85 12.85
C ASN A 79 2.45 -11.31 11.45
N PHE A 80 2.37 -12.19 10.45
CA PHE A 80 2.05 -11.79 9.07
C PHE A 80 0.57 -11.41 8.91
N ILE A 81 -0.32 -12.07 9.65
CA ILE A 81 -1.76 -11.72 9.67
C ILE A 81 -1.95 -10.34 10.31
N ILE A 82 -1.32 -10.11 11.46
CA ILE A 82 -1.36 -8.81 12.16
C ILE A 82 -0.76 -7.73 11.27
N TRP A 83 0.39 -7.99 10.65
CA TRP A 83 1.04 -7.10 9.69
C TRP A 83 0.12 -6.72 8.54
N GLY A 84 -0.50 -7.69 7.88
CA GLY A 84 -1.47 -7.44 6.80
C GLY A 84 -2.68 -6.63 7.28
N GLY A 85 -3.23 -6.96 8.45
CA GLY A 85 -4.33 -6.23 9.07
C GLY A 85 -3.99 -4.77 9.39
N LEU A 86 -2.81 -4.50 9.95
CA LEU A 86 -2.31 -3.16 10.24
C LEU A 86 -2.16 -2.33 8.95
N HIS A 87 -1.50 -2.87 7.93
CA HIS A 87 -1.36 -2.17 6.65
C HIS A 87 -2.71 -1.92 5.96
N GLY A 88 -3.65 -2.86 6.06
CA GLY A 88 -5.02 -2.64 5.59
C GLY A 88 -5.72 -1.50 6.33
N LEU A 89 -5.57 -1.45 7.65
CA LEU A 89 -6.10 -0.37 8.49
C LEU A 89 -5.47 0.98 8.14
N TYR A 90 -4.15 1.06 7.98
CA TYR A 90 -3.45 2.28 7.59
C TYR A 90 -3.93 2.83 6.23
N LEU A 91 -4.21 1.95 5.27
CA LEU A 91 -4.78 2.34 3.97
C LEU A 91 -6.19 2.91 4.13
N ILE A 92 -7.03 2.34 5.00
CA ILE A 92 -8.38 2.86 5.29
C ILE A 92 -8.30 4.23 5.96
N LEU A 93 -7.48 4.37 7.00
CA LEU A 93 -7.28 5.63 7.72
C LEU A 93 -6.80 6.74 6.78
N HIS A 94 -5.86 6.42 5.90
CA HIS A 94 -5.39 7.36 4.88
C HIS A 94 -6.51 7.79 3.92
N GLN A 95 -7.36 6.86 3.45
CA GLN A 95 -8.48 7.19 2.58
C GLN A 95 -9.53 8.05 3.30
N MET A 96 -9.80 7.78 4.58
CA MET A 96 -10.70 8.60 5.39
C MET A 96 -10.13 10.00 5.61
N TRP A 97 -8.83 10.10 5.89
CA TRP A 97 -8.12 11.38 6.02
C TRP A 97 -8.20 12.21 4.74
N GLN A 98 -7.91 11.63 3.59
CA GLN A 98 -8.04 12.33 2.30
C GLN A 98 -9.47 12.79 2.02
N ALA A 99 -10.47 11.99 2.38
CA ALA A 99 -11.87 12.38 2.24
C ALA A 99 -12.25 13.53 3.19
N LEU A 100 -11.68 13.60 4.39
CA LEU A 100 -11.87 14.70 5.33
C LEU A 100 -11.21 15.98 4.82
N LEU A 101 -9.96 15.91 4.38
CA LEU A 101 -9.22 17.05 3.82
C LEU A 101 -9.95 17.66 2.62
N SER A 102 -10.48 16.82 1.72
CA SER A 102 -11.25 17.28 0.56
C SER A 102 -12.55 17.98 0.94
N ARG A 103 -13.23 17.51 2.01
CA ARG A 103 -14.46 18.15 2.53
C ARG A 103 -14.18 19.50 3.18
N LEU A 104 -13.04 19.64 3.85
CA LEU A 104 -12.65 20.86 4.53
C LEU A 104 -11.93 21.85 3.62
N SER A 105 -11.72 21.49 2.33
CA SER A 105 -10.98 22.28 1.35
C SER A 105 -9.61 22.76 1.85
N LEU A 106 -8.95 21.97 2.70
CA LEU A 106 -7.66 22.33 3.28
C LEU A 106 -6.55 22.18 2.24
N ASN A 107 -5.70 23.21 2.16
CA ASN A 107 -4.54 23.18 1.27
C ASN A 107 -3.44 22.31 1.89
N THR A 108 -3.09 21.22 1.21
CA THR A 108 -2.06 20.24 1.62
C THR A 108 -0.77 20.33 0.81
N SER A 109 -0.57 21.40 0.04
CA SER A 109 0.60 21.58 -0.83
C SER A 109 1.85 22.10 -0.14
N GLY A 110 1.78 22.41 1.16
CA GLY A 110 2.91 22.95 1.93
C GLY A 110 4.01 21.91 2.22
N SER A 111 5.27 22.35 2.25
CA SER A 111 6.43 21.52 2.58
C SER A 111 6.32 20.89 3.99
N ALA A 112 5.79 21.63 4.95
CA ALA A 112 5.56 21.15 6.31
C ALA A 112 4.54 19.99 6.35
N TYR A 113 3.44 20.09 5.60
CA TYR A 113 2.48 18.99 5.47
C TYR A 113 3.13 17.76 4.83
N SER A 114 3.90 17.94 3.77
CA SER A 114 4.60 16.85 3.09
C SER A 114 5.60 16.14 4.01
N ALA A 115 6.35 16.90 4.82
CA ALA A 115 7.28 16.33 5.80
C ALA A 115 6.55 15.54 6.89
N LEU A 116 5.45 16.08 7.44
CA LEU A 116 4.63 15.38 8.43
C LEU A 116 3.99 14.10 7.85
N ALA A 117 3.44 14.18 6.65
CA ALA A 117 2.86 13.04 5.96
C ALA A 117 3.88 11.93 5.71
N TRP A 118 5.11 12.30 5.34
CA TRP A 118 6.21 11.37 5.21
C TRP A 118 6.57 10.72 6.56
N LEU A 119 6.73 11.50 7.63
CA LEU A 119 7.02 10.98 8.98
C LEU A 119 5.97 9.98 9.45
N VAL A 120 4.68 10.31 9.31
CA VAL A 120 3.57 9.42 9.67
C VAL A 120 3.60 8.14 8.82
N THR A 121 3.90 8.25 7.53
CA THR A 121 4.00 7.10 6.64
C THR A 121 5.16 6.19 7.05
N MET A 122 6.32 6.77 7.38
CA MET A 122 7.48 5.99 7.84
C MET A 122 7.20 5.32 9.18
N LEU A 123 6.51 5.99 10.10
CA LEU A 123 6.08 5.39 11.37
C LEU A 123 5.18 4.15 11.11
N TYR A 124 4.21 4.25 10.21
CA TYR A 124 3.36 3.12 9.83
C TYR A 124 4.15 1.95 9.25
N VAL A 125 5.15 2.24 8.42
CA VAL A 125 6.01 1.22 7.79
C VAL A 125 6.95 0.54 8.80
N VAL A 126 7.42 1.27 9.82
CA VAL A 126 8.35 0.72 10.83
C VAL A 126 7.61 -0.07 11.91
N VAL A 127 6.38 0.33 12.26
CA VAL A 127 5.56 -0.34 13.28
C VAL A 127 4.83 -1.56 12.72
N GLY A 128 4.47 -1.55 11.43
CA GLY A 128 3.85 -2.68 10.74
C GLY A 128 4.88 -3.60 10.13
#